data_9939ac7f1e6379b4581d1279ee34c94e
#
_entry.id   9939ac7f1e6379b4581d1279ee34c94e
#
_cell.length_a   1.000
_cell.length_b   1.000
_cell.length_c   1.000
_cell.angle_alpha   90.00
_cell.angle_beta   90.00
_cell.angle_gamma   90.00
#
_symmetry.space_group_name_H-M   'P 1'
#
loop_
_entity.id
_entity.type
_entity.pdbx_description
1 polymer ?
#
loop_
_entity_poly.entity_id
_entity_poly.type
_entity_poly.pdbx_seq_one_letter_code
_entity_poly.pdbx_strand_id
1 'polypeptide(L)'
;MEETGNKSLIPRNVLVLTISRVIWSMSDTNIDNFISLYMQALGATIPVIGLINALGSFSSMLLYPVGGYIADKSGRVRLVASSTLIYVSSFIIYLWAPSWEWAAIAMIYQSMSLFYVPAMNAIMADSIPVGDRGKLYGFNFSLPTMVRIASPYIGGLFIARFDLILAMRIGFMISFFIGIVVAAIRLFFLRETISDIQEINWNPIRLFSDSYRDTNESLRWIWNNLRSYATVSMLLSFLGSMILPFWILYATDYLMLHPYEWSIILLWSGIARAVLSIFIGGIVDRYGARNCLLFGLGLGIPSMYGFTLAQGFWLALPMFTLITLSAVFIWISSQVYLADSIPRNIRGRIMAGIGSGASLGVSGVGFVSGFLIFLPKTLGSLAGGFIYHLNPQLPWLLQSLFLSVGLVYTYLKIRNPENPYE
;
A
#
# COMPACT_ATOMS: atom_id res chain seq x y z
N MET A 1 -29.01 16.05 36.16
CA MET A 1 -27.55 16.12 36.37
C MET A 1 -26.93 15.29 35.26
N GLU A 2 -26.61 15.95 34.14
CA GLU A 2 -25.92 15.35 33.02
C GLU A 2 -24.45 15.10 33.45
N GLU A 3 -24.03 13.85 33.41
CA GLU A 3 -22.62 13.52 33.52
C GLU A 3 -21.85 14.17 32.36
N THR A 4 -21.22 15.28 32.64
CA THR A 4 -20.15 15.86 31.80
C THR A 4 -18.92 14.94 31.92
N GLY A 5 -19.06 13.71 31.41
CA GLY A 5 -17.93 12.81 31.21
C GLY A 5 -17.00 13.44 30.18
N ASN A 6 -15.77 13.66 30.58
CA ASN A 6 -14.63 14.13 29.82
C ASN A 6 -14.55 13.36 28.47
N LYS A 7 -15.21 13.90 27.42
CA LYS A 7 -15.17 13.31 26.07
C LYS A 7 -13.71 13.40 25.63
N SER A 8 -12.99 12.29 25.69
CA SER A 8 -11.67 12.20 25.11
C SER A 8 -11.74 12.74 23.68
N LEU A 9 -10.93 13.74 23.36
CA LEU A 9 -10.85 14.38 22.04
C LEU A 9 -10.67 13.38 20.89
N ILE A 10 -10.17 12.19 21.18
CA ILE A 10 -9.91 11.12 20.22
C ILE A 10 -10.53 9.81 20.76
N PRO A 11 -11.37 9.11 19.98
CA PRO A 11 -11.93 7.82 20.37
C PRO A 11 -10.83 6.77 20.65
N ARG A 12 -11.04 5.91 21.64
CA ARG A 12 -10.04 4.93 22.09
C ARG A 12 -9.51 4.05 20.96
N ASN A 13 -10.37 3.46 20.13
CA ASN A 13 -9.94 2.61 19.02
C ASN A 13 -9.08 3.37 17.99
N VAL A 14 -9.44 4.63 17.70
CA VAL A 14 -8.67 5.50 16.81
C VAL A 14 -7.27 5.73 17.38
N LEU A 15 -7.16 6.05 18.67
CA LEU A 15 -5.89 6.25 19.35
C LEU A 15 -5.02 4.99 19.32
N VAL A 16 -5.62 3.83 19.69
CA VAL A 16 -4.92 2.53 19.70
C VAL A 16 -4.43 2.14 18.30
N LEU A 17 -5.28 2.31 17.26
CA LEU A 17 -4.89 2.04 15.87
C LEU A 17 -3.78 2.98 15.42
N THR A 18 -3.86 4.27 15.77
CA THR A 18 -2.82 5.24 15.40
C THR A 18 -1.49 4.92 16.07
N ILE A 19 -1.48 4.69 17.39
CA ILE A 19 -0.26 4.33 18.14
C ILE A 19 0.34 3.04 17.57
N SER A 20 -0.48 2.00 17.37
CA SER A 20 -0.01 0.73 16.82
C SER A 20 0.58 0.86 15.41
N ARG A 21 0.02 1.75 14.57
CA ARG A 21 0.57 2.06 13.24
C ARG A 21 1.86 2.87 13.30
N VAL A 22 1.99 3.82 14.24
CA VAL A 22 3.22 4.59 14.47
C VAL A 22 4.36 3.65 14.86
N ILE A 23 4.12 2.80 15.86
CA ILE A 23 5.11 1.81 16.32
C ILE A 23 5.50 0.87 15.17
N TRP A 24 4.51 0.38 14.41
CA TRP A 24 4.75 -0.46 13.24
C TRP A 24 5.60 0.24 12.17
N SER A 25 5.31 1.53 11.90
CA SER A 25 6.04 2.32 10.89
C SER A 25 7.51 2.53 11.21
N MET A 26 7.93 2.38 12.46
CA MET A 26 9.34 2.43 12.86
C MET A 26 10.14 1.20 12.41
N SER A 27 9.47 0.10 12.12
CA SER A 27 10.10 -1.21 11.91
C SER A 27 9.95 -1.71 10.47
N ASP A 28 8.73 -1.77 9.98
CA ASP A 28 8.36 -2.45 8.74
C ASP A 28 9.08 -1.86 7.50
N THR A 29 9.10 -0.55 7.40
CA THR A 29 9.69 0.15 6.25
C THR A 29 11.22 0.11 6.19
N ASN A 30 11.90 -0.22 7.28
CA ASN A 30 13.35 -0.44 7.25
C ASN A 30 13.72 -1.64 6.38
N ILE A 31 12.81 -2.60 6.27
CA ILE A 31 13.02 -3.89 5.62
C ILE A 31 12.42 -3.90 4.23
N ASP A 32 11.18 -3.41 4.07
CA ASP A 32 10.38 -3.52 2.85
C ASP A 32 11.09 -2.95 1.61
N ASN A 33 11.81 -1.84 1.78
CA ASN A 33 12.50 -1.21 0.66
C ASN A 33 13.73 -1.99 0.18
N PHE A 34 14.26 -2.91 0.99
CA PHE A 34 15.48 -3.69 0.71
C PHE A 34 15.21 -5.19 0.55
N ILE A 35 13.94 -5.63 0.65
CA ILE A 35 13.58 -7.05 0.61
C ILE A 35 13.98 -7.73 -0.70
N SER A 36 13.84 -7.05 -1.84
CA SER A 36 14.25 -7.60 -3.14
C SER A 36 15.76 -7.77 -3.23
N LEU A 37 16.52 -6.83 -2.69
CA LEU A 37 17.98 -6.91 -2.62
C LEU A 37 18.42 -8.07 -1.69
N TYR A 38 17.72 -8.26 -0.57
CA TYR A 38 17.95 -9.41 0.32
C TYR A 38 17.67 -10.73 -0.36
N MET A 39 16.57 -10.86 -1.12
CA MET A 39 16.26 -12.07 -1.88
C MET A 39 17.32 -12.34 -2.96
N GLN A 40 17.79 -11.30 -3.66
CA GLN A 40 18.88 -11.41 -4.62
C GLN A 40 20.17 -11.88 -3.96
N ALA A 41 20.54 -11.34 -2.79
CA ALA A 41 21.71 -11.77 -2.03
C ALA A 41 21.61 -13.21 -1.53
N LEU A 42 20.40 -13.74 -1.34
CA LEU A 42 20.15 -15.16 -1.04
C LEU A 42 20.11 -16.05 -2.29
N GLY A 43 20.35 -15.50 -3.49
CA GLY A 43 20.45 -16.25 -4.75
C GLY A 43 19.19 -16.23 -5.62
N ALA A 44 18.18 -15.41 -5.32
CA ALA A 44 17.02 -15.25 -6.19
C ALA A 44 17.39 -14.50 -7.47
N THR A 45 16.96 -15.03 -8.61
CA THR A 45 17.07 -14.30 -9.88
C THR A 45 15.94 -13.25 -10.02
N ILE A 46 16.13 -12.28 -10.89
CA ILE A 46 15.16 -11.20 -11.12
C ILE A 46 13.75 -11.73 -11.48
N PRO A 47 13.59 -12.69 -12.42
CA PRO A 47 12.27 -13.27 -12.70
C PRO A 47 11.64 -13.95 -11.49
N VAL A 48 12.44 -14.61 -10.66
CA VAL A 48 11.98 -15.25 -9.41
C VAL A 48 11.46 -14.23 -8.41
N ILE A 49 12.14 -13.08 -8.24
CA ILE A 49 11.67 -11.98 -7.39
C ILE A 49 10.30 -11.47 -7.88
N GLY A 50 10.14 -11.29 -9.20
CA GLY A 50 8.85 -10.94 -9.80
C GLY A 50 7.76 -11.97 -9.53
N LEU A 51 8.08 -13.26 -9.67
CA LEU A 51 7.18 -14.38 -9.38
C LEU A 51 6.76 -14.41 -7.90
N ILE A 52 7.70 -14.24 -6.97
CA ILE A 52 7.41 -14.22 -5.53
C ILE A 52 6.42 -13.10 -5.18
N ASN A 53 6.65 -11.88 -5.69
CA ASN A 53 5.75 -10.75 -5.50
C ASN A 53 4.36 -10.99 -6.14
N ALA A 54 4.33 -11.65 -7.31
CA ALA A 54 3.08 -12.05 -7.96
C ALA A 54 2.30 -13.07 -7.11
N LEU A 55 2.96 -14.09 -6.60
CA LEU A 55 2.35 -15.09 -5.71
C LEU A 55 1.85 -14.47 -4.40
N GLY A 56 2.59 -13.53 -3.82
CA GLY A 56 2.14 -12.77 -2.65
C GLY A 56 0.88 -11.97 -2.94
N SER A 57 0.83 -11.22 -4.05
CA SER A 57 -0.35 -10.47 -4.47
C SER A 57 -1.54 -11.36 -4.77
N PHE A 58 -1.32 -12.51 -5.42
CA PHE A 58 -2.35 -13.50 -5.71
C PHE A 58 -2.92 -14.12 -4.44
N SER A 59 -2.06 -14.47 -3.48
CA SER A 59 -2.48 -14.99 -2.17
C SER A 59 -3.32 -13.99 -1.39
N SER A 60 -2.95 -12.70 -1.42
CA SER A 60 -3.74 -11.62 -0.83
C SER A 60 -5.10 -11.50 -1.53
N MET A 61 -5.15 -11.60 -2.86
CA MET A 61 -6.40 -11.56 -3.62
C MET A 61 -7.38 -12.65 -3.16
N LEU A 62 -6.88 -13.87 -2.97
CA LEU A 62 -7.72 -14.99 -2.56
C LEU A 62 -8.29 -14.82 -1.15
N LEU A 63 -7.52 -14.28 -0.22
CA LEU A 63 -7.93 -14.23 1.20
C LEU A 63 -8.59 -12.90 1.61
N TYR A 64 -8.43 -11.85 0.83
CA TYR A 64 -8.98 -10.52 1.19
C TYR A 64 -10.51 -10.49 1.38
N PRO A 65 -11.34 -11.07 0.49
CA PRO A 65 -12.78 -11.16 0.70
C PRO A 65 -13.16 -12.02 1.93
N VAL A 66 -12.40 -13.10 2.16
CA VAL A 66 -12.61 -13.99 3.33
C VAL A 66 -12.41 -13.21 4.63
N GLY A 67 -11.38 -12.38 4.69
CA GLY A 67 -11.12 -11.52 5.85
C GLY A 67 -12.24 -10.53 6.11
N GLY A 68 -12.80 -9.91 5.07
CA GLY A 68 -13.98 -9.04 5.18
C GLY A 68 -15.19 -9.78 5.75
N TYR A 69 -15.51 -10.93 5.20
CA TYR A 69 -16.64 -11.78 5.66
C TYR A 69 -16.48 -12.23 7.11
N ILE A 70 -15.30 -12.68 7.51
CA ILE A 70 -15.01 -13.05 8.90
C ILE A 70 -15.15 -11.84 9.82
N ALA A 71 -14.60 -10.68 9.39
CA ALA A 71 -14.68 -9.43 10.14
C ALA A 71 -16.11 -8.99 10.45
N ASP A 72 -17.03 -9.21 9.51
CA ASP A 72 -18.42 -8.79 9.68
C ASP A 72 -19.25 -9.77 10.53
N LYS A 73 -18.78 -11.00 10.77
CA LYS A 73 -19.53 -12.03 11.49
C LYS A 73 -18.93 -12.44 12.85
N SER A 74 -17.61 -12.62 12.96
CA SER A 74 -17.01 -13.27 14.17
C SER A 74 -16.29 -12.34 15.12
N GLY A 75 -16.34 -11.04 14.86
CA GLY A 75 -15.62 -10.04 15.67
C GLY A 75 -14.29 -9.65 15.03
N ARG A 76 -14.04 -8.36 15.05
CA ARG A 76 -12.93 -7.72 14.33
C ARG A 76 -11.64 -7.68 15.13
N VAL A 77 -11.72 -7.47 16.44
CA VAL A 77 -10.54 -7.29 17.30
C VAL A 77 -9.68 -8.55 17.35
N ARG A 78 -10.31 -9.71 17.55
CA ARG A 78 -9.60 -11.00 17.57
C ARG A 78 -8.97 -11.29 16.24
N LEU A 79 -9.69 -11.05 15.13
CA LEU A 79 -9.17 -11.23 13.77
C LEU A 79 -7.94 -10.36 13.53
N VAL A 80 -8.00 -9.07 13.87
CA VAL A 80 -6.87 -8.13 13.69
C VAL A 80 -5.67 -8.56 14.53
N ALA A 81 -5.88 -8.94 15.80
CA ALA A 81 -4.79 -9.31 16.68
C ALA A 81 -4.12 -10.63 16.25
N SER A 82 -4.92 -11.69 16.00
CA SER A 82 -4.39 -13.00 15.57
C SER A 82 -3.67 -12.93 14.22
N SER A 83 -4.25 -12.24 13.25
CA SER A 83 -3.61 -12.05 11.94
C SER A 83 -2.35 -11.19 12.01
N THR A 84 -2.28 -10.23 12.96
CA THR A 84 -1.04 -9.51 13.23
C THR A 84 0.04 -10.47 13.75
N LEU A 85 -0.28 -11.41 14.63
CA LEU A 85 0.67 -12.43 15.09
C LEU A 85 1.11 -13.35 13.95
N ILE A 86 0.19 -13.74 13.07
CA ILE A 86 0.51 -14.52 11.86
C ILE A 86 1.48 -13.74 10.98
N TYR A 87 1.21 -12.45 10.72
CA TYR A 87 2.12 -11.58 9.97
C TYR A 87 3.51 -11.53 10.61
N VAL A 88 3.56 -11.29 11.92
CA VAL A 88 4.81 -11.13 12.68
C VAL A 88 5.63 -12.42 12.70
N SER A 89 4.98 -13.59 12.75
CA SER A 89 5.70 -14.88 12.72
C SER A 89 6.46 -15.11 11.40
N SER A 90 6.10 -14.44 10.30
CA SER A 90 6.88 -14.49 9.06
C SER A 90 8.30 -13.96 9.20
N PHE A 91 8.52 -13.02 10.12
CA PHE A 91 9.85 -12.47 10.37
C PHE A 91 10.83 -13.52 10.95
N ILE A 92 10.31 -14.54 11.64
CA ILE A 92 11.15 -15.68 12.09
C ILE A 92 11.65 -16.45 10.87
N ILE A 93 10.79 -16.67 9.88
CA ILE A 93 11.19 -17.39 8.65
C ILE A 93 12.23 -16.57 7.89
N TYR A 94 12.03 -15.25 7.74
CA TYR A 94 13.03 -14.39 7.11
C TYR A 94 14.36 -14.35 7.88
N LEU A 95 14.30 -14.29 9.21
CA LEU A 95 15.49 -14.22 10.08
C LEU A 95 16.43 -15.42 9.88
N TRP A 96 15.83 -16.61 9.76
CA TRP A 96 16.56 -17.88 9.61
C TRP A 96 16.64 -18.37 8.16
N ALA A 97 16.21 -17.57 7.18
CA ALA A 97 16.25 -17.97 5.78
C ALA A 97 17.69 -18.27 5.31
N PRO A 98 18.01 -19.52 4.96
CA PRO A 98 19.31 -19.89 4.43
C PRO A 98 19.43 -19.63 2.92
N SER A 99 18.29 -19.51 2.22
CA SER A 99 18.19 -19.32 0.78
C SER A 99 16.93 -18.54 0.41
N TRP A 100 16.82 -18.12 -0.84
CA TRP A 100 15.71 -17.31 -1.32
C TRP A 100 14.33 -18.02 -1.24
N GLU A 101 14.28 -19.34 -1.30
CA GLU A 101 13.03 -20.11 -1.20
C GLU A 101 12.35 -19.89 0.15
N TRP A 102 13.13 -19.84 1.22
CA TRP A 102 12.61 -19.54 2.55
C TRP A 102 12.10 -18.10 2.67
N ALA A 103 12.82 -17.17 2.06
CA ALA A 103 12.34 -15.77 1.98
C ALA A 103 11.06 -15.65 1.14
N ALA A 104 10.93 -16.46 0.07
CA ALA A 104 9.71 -16.56 -0.72
C ALA A 104 8.53 -17.08 0.09
N ILE A 105 8.74 -18.17 0.83
CA ILE A 105 7.72 -18.75 1.74
C ILE A 105 7.30 -17.69 2.76
N ALA A 106 8.26 -16.98 3.36
CA ALA A 106 7.97 -15.92 4.32
C ALA A 106 7.11 -14.80 3.71
N MET A 107 7.43 -14.35 2.49
CA MET A 107 6.69 -13.29 1.80
C MET A 107 5.27 -13.70 1.43
N ILE A 108 5.09 -14.91 0.91
CA ILE A 108 3.76 -15.45 0.56
C ILE A 108 2.91 -15.59 1.82
N TYR A 109 3.48 -16.21 2.87
CA TYR A 109 2.82 -16.37 4.16
C TYR A 109 2.42 -15.03 4.79
N GLN A 110 3.33 -14.05 4.74
CA GLN A 110 3.08 -12.68 5.19
C GLN A 110 1.93 -12.03 4.39
N SER A 111 1.94 -12.17 3.08
CA SER A 111 0.90 -11.64 2.18
C SER A 111 -0.47 -12.27 2.43
N MET A 112 -0.51 -13.57 2.74
CA MET A 112 -1.74 -14.27 3.13
C MET A 112 -2.34 -13.67 4.40
N SER A 113 -1.54 -13.24 5.35
CA SER A 113 -2.03 -12.69 6.62
C SER A 113 -2.72 -11.33 6.49
N LEU A 114 -2.59 -10.61 5.36
CA LEU A 114 -3.19 -9.29 5.12
C LEU A 114 -4.73 -9.30 5.03
N PHE A 115 -5.38 -10.45 5.12
CA PHE A 115 -6.84 -10.56 5.15
C PHE A 115 -7.50 -9.83 6.33
N TYR A 116 -6.76 -9.41 7.36
CA TYR A 116 -7.28 -8.61 8.46
C TYR A 116 -7.49 -7.12 8.13
N VAL A 117 -6.95 -6.64 7.00
CA VAL A 117 -7.00 -5.21 6.64
C VAL A 117 -8.43 -4.67 6.54
N PRO A 118 -9.42 -5.39 5.96
CA PRO A 118 -10.82 -4.98 5.98
C PRO A 118 -11.36 -4.80 7.41
N ALA A 119 -11.05 -5.71 8.33
CA ALA A 119 -11.46 -5.62 9.73
C ALA A 119 -10.91 -4.37 10.42
N MET A 120 -9.63 -4.07 10.21
CA MET A 120 -8.99 -2.88 10.77
C MET A 120 -9.61 -1.58 10.25
N ASN A 121 -9.93 -1.53 8.96
CA ASN A 121 -10.60 -0.39 8.36
C ASN A 121 -12.04 -0.23 8.89
N ALA A 122 -12.74 -1.33 9.12
CA ALA A 122 -14.09 -1.32 9.68
C ALA A 122 -14.09 -0.83 11.15
N ILE A 123 -13.17 -1.32 12.02
CA ILE A 123 -13.01 -0.79 13.39
C ILE A 123 -12.80 0.72 13.37
N MET A 124 -11.94 1.21 12.47
CA MET A 124 -11.66 2.62 12.32
C MET A 124 -12.92 3.41 11.92
N ALA A 125 -13.64 2.94 10.89
CA ALA A 125 -14.84 3.60 10.39
C ALA A 125 -15.96 3.69 11.43
N ASP A 126 -16.18 2.62 12.19
CA ASP A 126 -17.23 2.56 13.23
C ASP A 126 -16.87 3.35 14.48
N SER A 127 -15.58 3.56 14.72
CA SER A 127 -15.11 4.27 15.93
C SER A 127 -15.06 5.79 15.76
N ILE A 128 -15.23 6.30 14.53
CA ILE A 128 -15.14 7.74 14.25
C ILE A 128 -16.52 8.36 14.12
N PRO A 129 -16.86 9.38 14.94
CA PRO A 129 -18.08 10.16 14.78
C PRO A 129 -18.16 10.82 13.39
N VAL A 130 -19.38 10.94 12.85
CA VAL A 130 -19.60 11.45 11.48
C VAL A 130 -18.98 12.84 11.26
N GLY A 131 -19.08 13.73 12.27
CA GLY A 131 -18.54 15.10 12.19
C GLY A 131 -17.02 15.24 12.24
N ASP A 132 -16.30 14.20 12.77
CA ASP A 132 -14.84 14.24 12.97
C ASP A 132 -14.05 13.35 12.01
N ARG A 133 -14.72 12.75 11.02
CA ARG A 133 -14.09 11.77 10.11
C ARG A 133 -12.84 12.29 9.44
N GLY A 134 -12.90 13.46 8.81
CA GLY A 134 -11.74 14.02 8.11
C GLY A 134 -10.53 14.22 9.02
N LYS A 135 -10.75 14.82 10.20
CA LYS A 135 -9.70 15.09 11.19
C LYS A 135 -9.06 13.82 11.74
N LEU A 136 -9.88 12.84 12.13
CA LEU A 136 -9.39 11.62 12.78
C LEU A 136 -8.77 10.63 11.80
N TYR A 137 -9.31 10.51 10.57
CA TYR A 137 -8.63 9.79 9.50
C TYR A 137 -7.30 10.46 9.14
N GLY A 138 -7.28 11.79 9.00
CA GLY A 138 -6.06 12.55 8.78
C GLY A 138 -5.00 12.29 9.84
N PHE A 139 -5.37 12.34 11.12
CA PHE A 139 -4.49 12.01 12.24
C PHE A 139 -3.92 10.59 12.17
N ASN A 140 -4.80 9.60 11.90
CA ASN A 140 -4.42 8.18 11.80
C ASN A 140 -3.50 7.87 10.61
N PHE A 141 -3.55 8.67 9.55
CA PHE A 141 -2.66 8.51 8.38
C PHE A 141 -1.38 9.34 8.46
N SER A 142 -1.48 10.60 8.93
CA SER A 142 -0.35 11.53 8.89
C SER A 142 0.75 11.14 9.87
N LEU A 143 0.39 10.81 11.10
CA LEU A 143 1.37 10.52 12.15
C LEU A 143 2.26 9.29 11.86
N PRO A 144 1.71 8.13 11.47
CA PRO A 144 2.53 6.99 11.03
C PRO A 144 3.36 7.31 9.79
N THR A 145 2.81 8.10 8.84
CA THR A 145 3.53 8.47 7.62
C THR A 145 4.75 9.35 7.91
N MET A 146 4.65 10.28 8.85
CA MET A 146 5.81 11.10 9.27
C MET A 146 6.95 10.24 9.83
N VAL A 147 6.64 9.27 10.69
CA VAL A 147 7.64 8.34 11.22
C VAL A 147 8.24 7.48 10.13
N ARG A 148 7.41 7.03 9.20
CA ARG A 148 7.81 6.19 8.06
C ARG A 148 8.81 6.87 7.12
N ILE A 149 8.86 8.19 7.06
CA ILE A 149 9.80 8.93 6.18
C ILE A 149 11.27 8.62 6.55
N ALA A 150 11.60 8.56 7.84
CA ALA A 150 12.95 8.30 8.31
C ALA A 150 13.37 6.82 8.20
N SER A 151 12.41 5.92 8.11
CA SER A 151 12.62 4.47 8.21
C SER A 151 13.56 3.89 7.16
N PRO A 152 13.42 4.18 5.85
CA PRO A 152 14.35 3.67 4.83
C PRO A 152 15.79 4.14 5.05
N TYR A 153 15.97 5.37 5.55
CA TYR A 153 17.29 5.91 5.86
C TYR A 153 17.96 5.15 7.00
N ILE A 154 17.20 4.82 8.06
CA ILE A 154 17.69 3.98 9.14
C ILE A 154 18.12 2.60 8.62
N GLY A 155 17.29 1.97 7.78
CA GLY A 155 17.65 0.70 7.12
C GLY A 155 18.93 0.80 6.28
N GLY A 156 19.09 1.87 5.51
CA GLY A 156 20.30 2.15 4.74
C GLY A 156 21.54 2.35 5.59
N LEU A 157 21.42 3.01 6.76
CA LEU A 157 22.50 3.13 7.73
C LEU A 157 22.93 1.79 8.32
N PHE A 158 21.96 0.90 8.63
CA PHE A 158 22.26 -0.46 9.07
C PHE A 158 23.03 -1.24 8.00
N ILE A 159 22.61 -1.15 6.73
CA ILE A 159 23.30 -1.81 5.61
C ILE A 159 24.70 -1.23 5.40
N ALA A 160 24.88 0.08 5.59
CA ALA A 160 26.19 0.71 5.46
C ALA A 160 27.16 0.32 6.61
N ARG A 161 26.63 -0.02 7.79
CA ARG A 161 27.43 -0.36 8.98
C ARG A 161 27.69 -1.85 9.09
N PHE A 162 26.72 -2.68 8.64
CA PHE A 162 26.77 -4.12 8.69
C PHE A 162 26.69 -4.65 7.26
N ASP A 163 27.02 -5.93 7.06
CA ASP A 163 26.69 -6.61 5.81
C ASP A 163 25.18 -6.64 5.55
N LEU A 164 24.76 -6.63 4.28
CA LEU A 164 23.35 -6.60 3.88
C LEU A 164 22.53 -7.71 4.58
N ILE A 165 23.02 -8.95 4.55
CA ILE A 165 22.29 -10.09 5.13
C ILE A 165 22.14 -9.91 6.64
N LEU A 166 23.21 -9.50 7.32
CA LEU A 166 23.18 -9.27 8.77
C LEU A 166 22.26 -8.08 9.11
N ALA A 167 22.35 -6.99 8.39
CA ALA A 167 21.50 -5.81 8.58
C ALA A 167 20.01 -6.17 8.43
N MET A 168 19.66 -6.95 7.40
CA MET A 168 18.29 -7.40 7.18
C MET A 168 17.80 -8.33 8.29
N ARG A 169 18.64 -9.29 8.74
CA ARG A 169 18.31 -10.17 9.87
C ARG A 169 18.09 -9.42 11.17
N ILE A 170 18.93 -8.42 11.48
CA ILE A 170 18.70 -7.52 12.62
C ILE A 170 17.37 -6.77 12.47
N GLY A 171 17.08 -6.25 11.26
CA GLY A 171 15.81 -5.61 10.94
C GLY A 171 14.61 -6.52 11.18
N PHE A 172 14.65 -7.77 10.71
CA PHE A 172 13.58 -8.77 10.94
C PHE A 172 13.41 -9.10 12.42
N MET A 173 14.50 -9.22 13.18
CA MET A 173 14.47 -9.45 14.62
C MET A 173 13.78 -8.26 15.35
N ILE A 174 14.16 -7.03 15.04
CA ILE A 174 13.54 -5.83 15.61
C ILE A 174 12.05 -5.79 15.24
N SER A 175 11.70 -6.06 13.97
CA SER A 175 10.32 -6.09 13.48
C SER A 175 9.48 -7.17 14.15
N PHE A 176 10.07 -8.32 14.46
CA PHE A 176 9.41 -9.39 15.20
C PHE A 176 9.00 -8.92 16.61
N PHE A 177 9.93 -8.36 17.38
CA PHE A 177 9.61 -7.88 18.74
C PHE A 177 8.64 -6.71 18.74
N ILE A 178 8.83 -5.73 17.85
CA ILE A 178 7.89 -4.62 17.69
C ILE A 178 6.52 -5.13 17.29
N GLY A 179 6.46 -6.09 16.39
CA GLY A 179 5.21 -6.70 15.95
C GLY A 179 4.44 -7.42 17.05
N ILE A 180 5.14 -8.12 17.96
CA ILE A 180 4.51 -8.72 19.16
C ILE A 180 3.90 -7.62 20.04
N VAL A 181 4.63 -6.53 20.28
CA VAL A 181 4.12 -5.40 21.06
C VAL A 181 2.87 -4.80 20.39
N VAL A 182 2.90 -4.62 19.07
CA VAL A 182 1.74 -4.12 18.29
C VAL A 182 0.55 -5.09 18.40
N ALA A 183 0.79 -6.38 18.26
CA ALA A 183 -0.27 -7.39 18.40
C ALA A 183 -0.89 -7.37 19.81
N ALA A 184 -0.07 -7.27 20.83
CA ALA A 184 -0.52 -7.14 22.23
C ALA A 184 -1.34 -5.85 22.45
N ILE A 185 -0.86 -4.70 21.94
CA ILE A 185 -1.60 -3.43 22.00
C ILE A 185 -2.97 -3.59 21.34
N ARG A 186 -3.04 -4.20 20.16
CA ARG A 186 -4.30 -4.43 19.45
C ARG A 186 -5.22 -5.38 20.21
N LEU A 187 -4.70 -6.46 20.79
CA LEU A 187 -5.47 -7.46 21.51
C LEU A 187 -6.09 -6.92 22.80
N PHE A 188 -5.30 -6.18 23.60
CA PHE A 188 -5.73 -5.76 24.93
C PHE A 188 -6.42 -4.39 24.96
N PHE A 189 -6.15 -3.52 24.02
CA PHE A 189 -6.64 -2.15 24.06
C PHE A 189 -7.70 -1.81 23.02
N LEU A 190 -7.82 -2.55 21.91
CA LEU A 190 -8.95 -2.38 21.00
C LEU A 190 -10.24 -2.86 21.67
N ARG A 191 -11.32 -2.18 21.36
CA ARG A 191 -12.68 -2.58 21.74
C ARG A 191 -13.43 -3.04 20.50
N GLU A 192 -14.20 -4.13 20.67
CA GLU A 192 -15.04 -4.66 19.61
C GLU A 192 -16.10 -3.63 19.20
N THR A 193 -16.37 -3.56 17.89
CA THR A 193 -17.34 -2.63 17.32
C THR A 193 -18.60 -3.32 16.81
N ILE A 194 -18.59 -4.65 16.74
CA ILE A 194 -19.76 -5.46 16.39
C ILE A 194 -20.47 -5.89 17.65
N SER A 195 -21.78 -5.69 17.68
CA SER A 195 -22.66 -6.11 18.78
C SER A 195 -23.25 -7.51 18.58
N ASP A 196 -23.45 -7.93 17.32
CA ASP A 196 -24.09 -9.19 16.97
C ASP A 196 -23.09 -10.13 16.30
N ILE A 197 -22.54 -11.05 17.10
CA ILE A 197 -21.58 -12.05 16.62
C ILE A 197 -22.38 -13.25 16.12
N GLN A 198 -22.22 -13.57 14.85
CA GLN A 198 -22.85 -14.71 14.19
C GLN A 198 -21.91 -15.91 14.13
N GLU A 199 -22.47 -17.11 14.15
CA GLU A 199 -21.70 -18.31 13.91
C GLU A 199 -21.25 -18.40 12.44
N ILE A 200 -19.95 -18.65 12.22
CA ILE A 200 -19.39 -18.87 10.90
C ILE A 200 -19.40 -20.36 10.58
N ASN A 201 -19.88 -20.68 9.40
CA ASN A 201 -19.67 -22.01 8.85
C ASN A 201 -18.22 -22.13 8.34
N TRP A 202 -17.37 -22.83 9.08
CA TRP A 202 -15.97 -23.03 8.76
C TRP A 202 -15.71 -24.04 7.63
N ASN A 203 -16.74 -24.52 6.94
CA ASN A 203 -16.54 -25.30 5.72
C ASN A 203 -15.83 -24.41 4.67
N PRO A 204 -14.63 -24.75 4.18
CA PRO A 204 -13.86 -23.89 3.28
C PRO A 204 -14.63 -23.49 2.03
N ILE A 205 -15.37 -24.42 1.42
CA ILE A 205 -16.12 -24.17 0.18
C ILE A 205 -17.22 -23.13 0.40
N ARG A 206 -17.97 -23.25 1.51
CA ARG A 206 -19.03 -22.29 1.85
C ARG A 206 -18.44 -20.95 2.24
N LEU A 207 -17.38 -20.94 3.03
CA LEU A 207 -16.71 -19.73 3.45
C LEU A 207 -16.23 -18.89 2.24
N PHE A 208 -15.59 -19.54 1.28
CA PHE A 208 -15.19 -18.88 0.03
C PHE A 208 -16.39 -18.43 -0.80
N SER A 209 -17.38 -19.29 -1.01
CA SER A 209 -18.59 -18.95 -1.80
C SER A 209 -19.32 -17.73 -1.24
N ASP A 210 -19.56 -17.70 0.06
CA ASP A 210 -20.27 -16.60 0.72
C ASP A 210 -19.45 -15.30 0.70
N SER A 211 -18.14 -15.37 0.96
CA SER A 211 -17.24 -14.22 0.93
C SER A 211 -17.16 -13.55 -0.45
N TYR A 212 -17.18 -14.35 -1.51
CA TYR A 212 -17.08 -13.83 -2.87
C TYR A 212 -18.39 -13.30 -3.44
N ARG A 213 -19.53 -13.72 -2.89
CA ARG A 213 -20.82 -13.23 -3.32
C ARG A 213 -20.98 -11.73 -3.13
N ASP A 214 -20.67 -11.22 -1.96
CA ASP A 214 -20.76 -9.78 -1.65
C ASP A 214 -19.72 -8.96 -2.43
N THR A 215 -18.55 -9.53 -2.64
CA THR A 215 -17.50 -8.93 -3.47
C THR A 215 -17.97 -8.78 -4.92
N ASN A 216 -18.65 -9.78 -5.48
CA ASN A 216 -19.14 -9.75 -6.86
C ASN A 216 -20.19 -8.65 -7.08
N GLU A 217 -21.08 -8.39 -6.11
CA GLU A 217 -22.03 -7.29 -6.18
C GLU A 217 -21.31 -5.92 -6.23
N SER A 218 -20.27 -5.75 -5.40
CA SER A 218 -19.44 -4.54 -5.41
C SER A 218 -18.73 -4.34 -6.75
N LEU A 219 -18.17 -5.41 -7.33
CA LEU A 219 -17.53 -5.37 -8.65
C LEU A 219 -18.49 -5.01 -9.77
N ARG A 220 -19.72 -5.56 -9.77
CA ARG A 220 -20.75 -5.20 -10.73
C ARG A 220 -21.11 -3.72 -10.63
N TRP A 221 -21.30 -3.21 -9.42
CA TRP A 221 -21.58 -1.78 -9.20
C TRP A 221 -20.45 -0.89 -9.73
N ILE A 222 -19.17 -1.21 -9.41
CA ILE A 222 -17.99 -0.50 -9.89
C ILE A 222 -17.96 -0.48 -11.42
N TRP A 223 -18.19 -1.62 -12.05
CA TRP A 223 -18.15 -1.73 -13.52
C TRP A 223 -19.25 -0.92 -14.21
N ASN A 224 -20.43 -0.87 -13.61
CA ASN A 224 -21.55 -0.12 -14.16
C ASN A 224 -21.40 1.40 -13.99
N ASN A 225 -20.84 1.86 -12.86
CA ASN A 225 -20.83 3.27 -12.49
C ASN A 225 -19.44 3.93 -12.61
N LEU A 226 -18.36 3.19 -12.41
CA LEU A 226 -16.99 3.70 -12.33
C LEU A 226 -16.03 3.03 -13.33
N ARG A 227 -16.54 2.44 -14.40
CA ARG A 227 -15.74 1.66 -15.37
C ARG A 227 -14.48 2.40 -15.83
N SER A 228 -14.61 3.68 -16.21
CA SER A 228 -13.47 4.44 -16.73
C SER A 228 -12.38 4.64 -15.68
N TYR A 229 -12.76 4.96 -14.45
CA TYR A 229 -11.81 5.09 -13.35
C TYR A 229 -11.22 3.72 -12.96
N ALA A 230 -12.03 2.69 -12.90
CA ALA A 230 -11.57 1.32 -12.61
C ALA A 230 -10.51 0.85 -13.61
N THR A 231 -10.71 1.12 -14.92
CA THR A 231 -9.73 0.81 -15.96
C THR A 231 -8.40 1.53 -15.73
N VAL A 232 -8.41 2.83 -15.41
CA VAL A 232 -7.20 3.58 -15.10
C VAL A 232 -6.53 3.06 -13.83
N SER A 233 -7.30 2.77 -12.78
CA SER A 233 -6.77 2.22 -11.53
C SER A 233 -6.13 0.85 -11.72
N MET A 234 -6.73 -0.01 -12.54
CA MET A 234 -6.16 -1.32 -12.91
C MET A 234 -4.86 -1.16 -13.71
N LEU A 235 -4.83 -0.25 -14.69
CA LEU A 235 -3.62 0.05 -15.47
C LEU A 235 -2.50 0.54 -14.56
N LEU A 236 -2.76 1.52 -13.71
CA LEU A 236 -1.76 2.07 -12.79
C LEU A 236 -1.29 1.02 -11.77
N SER A 237 -2.18 0.14 -11.30
CA SER A 237 -1.82 -0.95 -10.40
C SER A 237 -0.93 -2.00 -11.07
N PHE A 238 -1.20 -2.32 -12.35
CA PHE A 238 -0.34 -3.19 -13.16
C PHE A 238 1.06 -2.57 -13.35
N LEU A 239 1.10 -1.32 -13.84
CA LEU A 239 2.34 -0.61 -14.10
C LEU A 239 3.16 -0.38 -12.81
N GLY A 240 2.48 0.02 -11.73
CA GLY A 240 3.13 0.24 -10.45
C GLY A 240 3.76 -1.03 -9.88
N SER A 241 3.08 -2.16 -9.96
CA SER A 241 3.61 -3.45 -9.47
C SER A 241 4.69 -4.03 -10.37
N MET A 242 4.71 -3.66 -11.65
CA MET A 242 5.75 -4.04 -12.60
C MET A 242 7.13 -3.50 -12.20
N ILE A 243 7.20 -2.34 -11.53
CA ILE A 243 8.45 -1.71 -11.12
C ILE A 243 8.72 -1.77 -9.61
N LEU A 244 7.67 -1.86 -8.78
CA LEU A 244 7.79 -1.72 -7.32
C LEU A 244 8.87 -2.61 -6.68
N PRO A 245 8.99 -3.90 -7.01
CA PRO A 245 10.01 -4.77 -6.44
C PRO A 245 11.44 -4.44 -6.91
N PHE A 246 11.58 -3.71 -8.02
CA PHE A 246 12.84 -3.55 -8.72
C PHE A 246 13.52 -2.20 -8.52
N TRP A 247 12.90 -1.26 -7.76
CA TRP A 247 13.51 0.05 -7.50
C TRP A 247 14.90 -0.03 -6.91
N ILE A 248 15.07 -0.85 -5.86
CA ILE A 248 16.37 -0.99 -5.20
C ILE A 248 17.38 -1.71 -6.10
N LEU A 249 16.94 -2.74 -6.83
CA LEU A 249 17.80 -3.50 -7.74
C LEU A 249 18.27 -2.62 -8.91
N TYR A 250 17.39 -1.79 -9.46
CA TYR A 250 17.76 -0.82 -10.49
C TYR A 250 18.76 0.23 -9.96
N ALA A 251 18.53 0.70 -8.73
CA ALA A 251 19.41 1.65 -8.08
C ALA A 251 20.82 1.05 -7.85
N THR A 252 20.92 -0.20 -7.36
CA THR A 252 22.19 -0.84 -7.05
C THR A 252 22.91 -1.39 -8.28
N ASP A 253 22.17 -2.13 -9.11
CA ASP A 253 22.81 -2.93 -10.18
C ASP A 253 23.00 -2.12 -11.49
N TYR A 254 22.11 -1.13 -11.73
CA TYR A 254 22.14 -0.33 -12.96
C TYR A 254 22.67 1.09 -12.74
N LEU A 255 22.17 1.81 -11.72
CA LEU A 255 22.67 3.16 -11.40
C LEU A 255 23.96 3.13 -10.57
N MET A 256 24.42 1.95 -10.14
CA MET A 256 25.61 1.72 -9.31
C MET A 256 25.60 2.51 -7.99
N LEU A 257 24.41 2.73 -7.43
CA LEU A 257 24.25 3.41 -6.15
C LEU A 257 24.44 2.43 -4.98
N HIS A 258 25.15 2.88 -3.96
CA HIS A 258 25.15 2.12 -2.71
C HIS A 258 23.73 2.12 -2.09
N PRO A 259 23.27 1.04 -1.43
CA PRO A 259 21.95 1.00 -0.78
C PRO A 259 21.69 2.17 0.18
N TYR A 260 22.74 2.68 0.81
CA TYR A 260 22.67 3.88 1.66
C TYR A 260 22.32 5.15 0.85
N GLU A 261 22.92 5.34 -0.32
CA GLU A 261 22.60 6.48 -1.21
C GLU A 261 21.15 6.41 -1.69
N TRP A 262 20.67 5.21 -2.04
CA TRP A 262 19.27 4.99 -2.35
C TRP A 262 18.36 5.36 -1.16
N SER A 263 18.74 5.02 0.05
CA SER A 263 18.00 5.39 1.25
C SER A 263 17.89 6.90 1.48
N ILE A 264 18.91 7.67 1.09
CA ILE A 264 18.87 9.15 1.10
C ILE A 264 17.86 9.66 0.06
N ILE A 265 17.83 9.07 -1.13
CA ILE A 265 16.81 9.42 -2.15
C ILE A 265 15.40 9.16 -1.61
N LEU A 266 15.16 8.03 -0.96
CA LEU A 266 13.88 7.71 -0.35
C LEU A 266 13.50 8.68 0.79
N LEU A 267 14.45 9.03 1.65
CA LEU A 267 14.25 10.01 2.72
C LEU A 267 13.87 11.39 2.15
N TRP A 268 14.65 11.90 1.21
CA TRP A 268 14.40 13.19 0.58
C TRP A 268 13.05 13.24 -0.13
N SER A 269 12.75 12.21 -0.93
CA SER A 269 11.48 12.10 -1.63
C SER A 269 10.30 11.98 -0.66
N GLY A 270 10.50 11.31 0.49
CA GLY A 270 9.54 11.23 1.58
C GLY A 270 9.25 12.58 2.23
N ILE A 271 10.29 13.39 2.50
CA ILE A 271 10.16 14.76 3.01
C ILE A 271 9.43 15.64 1.99
N ALA A 272 9.89 15.62 0.74
CA ALA A 272 9.26 16.38 -0.34
C ALA A 272 7.77 16.03 -0.48
N ARG A 273 7.43 14.74 -0.43
CA ARG A 273 6.05 14.25 -0.43
C ARG A 273 5.24 14.82 0.74
N ALA A 274 5.76 14.75 1.96
CA ALA A 274 5.05 15.22 3.15
C ALA A 274 4.76 16.72 3.08
N VAL A 275 5.74 17.52 2.68
CA VAL A 275 5.59 18.97 2.51
C VAL A 275 4.62 19.30 1.39
N LEU A 276 4.81 18.71 0.20
CA LEU A 276 4.04 19.05 -0.98
C LEU A 276 2.60 18.53 -0.93
N SER A 277 2.34 17.42 -0.23
CA SER A 277 0.97 16.90 -0.09
C SER A 277 -0.01 17.89 0.54
N ILE A 278 0.48 18.77 1.44
CA ILE A 278 -0.32 19.83 2.07
C ILE A 278 -0.82 20.82 1.02
N PHE A 279 0.06 21.23 0.11
CA PHE A 279 -0.29 22.18 -0.95
C PHE A 279 -1.11 21.53 -2.06
N ILE A 280 -0.82 20.26 -2.38
CA ILE A 280 -1.51 19.52 -3.44
C ILE A 280 -3.00 19.34 -3.09
N GLY A 281 -3.35 19.11 -1.83
CA GLY A 281 -4.75 19.06 -1.39
C GLY A 281 -5.52 20.32 -1.82
N GLY A 282 -5.02 21.51 -1.50
CA GLY A 282 -5.62 22.78 -1.90
C GLY A 282 -5.64 23.01 -3.43
N ILE A 283 -4.64 22.48 -4.15
CA ILE A 283 -4.62 22.53 -5.62
C ILE A 283 -5.75 21.65 -6.19
N VAL A 284 -5.95 20.44 -5.63
CA VAL A 284 -7.02 19.52 -6.06
C VAL A 284 -8.39 20.11 -5.79
N ASP A 285 -8.60 20.76 -4.64
CA ASP A 285 -9.85 21.45 -4.33
C ASP A 285 -10.15 22.59 -5.29
N ARG A 286 -9.11 23.33 -5.72
CA ARG A 286 -9.26 24.48 -6.62
C ARG A 286 -9.44 24.09 -8.10
N TYR A 287 -8.68 23.12 -8.59
CA TYR A 287 -8.64 22.77 -10.02
C TYR A 287 -9.43 21.51 -10.37
N GLY A 288 -9.94 20.80 -9.37
CA GLY A 288 -10.72 19.58 -9.50
C GLY A 288 -9.88 18.31 -9.64
N ALA A 289 -10.43 17.19 -9.16
CA ALA A 289 -9.74 15.91 -9.09
C ALA A 289 -9.27 15.39 -10.47
N ARG A 290 -10.10 15.53 -11.51
CA ARG A 290 -9.76 15.08 -12.87
C ARG A 290 -8.53 15.80 -13.43
N ASN A 291 -8.47 17.14 -13.32
CA ASN A 291 -7.38 17.92 -13.90
C ASN A 291 -6.06 17.66 -13.18
N CYS A 292 -6.11 17.49 -11.85
CA CYS A 292 -4.94 17.14 -11.06
C CYS A 292 -4.48 15.69 -11.31
N LEU A 293 -5.41 14.77 -11.59
CA LEU A 293 -5.07 13.41 -12.03
C LEU A 293 -4.34 13.43 -13.39
N LEU A 294 -4.85 14.22 -14.35
CA LEU A 294 -4.20 14.42 -15.66
C LEU A 294 -2.80 15.04 -15.50
N PHE A 295 -2.65 16.03 -14.64
CA PHE A 295 -1.36 16.65 -14.34
C PHE A 295 -0.39 15.64 -13.75
N GLY A 296 -0.83 14.84 -12.78
CA GLY A 296 -0.03 13.77 -12.18
C GLY A 296 0.45 12.74 -13.21
N LEU A 297 -0.45 12.26 -14.07
CA LEU A 297 -0.10 11.34 -15.16
C LEU A 297 0.89 11.98 -16.13
N GLY A 298 0.64 13.23 -16.54
CA GLY A 298 1.51 13.99 -17.45
C GLY A 298 2.91 14.23 -16.88
N LEU A 299 3.02 14.52 -15.58
CA LEU A 299 4.31 14.68 -14.91
C LEU A 299 5.06 13.34 -14.78
N GLY A 300 4.32 12.25 -14.58
CA GLY A 300 4.91 10.90 -14.46
C GLY A 300 5.64 10.44 -15.71
N ILE A 301 5.14 10.80 -16.90
CA ILE A 301 5.72 10.38 -18.19
C ILE A 301 7.19 10.81 -18.34
N PRO A 302 7.52 12.12 -18.35
CA PRO A 302 8.90 12.57 -18.51
C PRO A 302 9.77 12.19 -17.31
N SER A 303 9.19 12.09 -16.11
CA SER A 303 9.94 11.74 -14.91
C SER A 303 10.40 10.28 -14.93
N MET A 304 9.54 9.35 -15.36
CA MET A 304 9.89 7.93 -15.53
C MET A 304 10.93 7.74 -16.64
N TYR A 305 10.73 8.41 -17.77
CA TYR A 305 11.71 8.40 -18.86
C TYR A 305 13.05 9.00 -18.42
N GLY A 306 13.04 10.17 -17.77
CA GLY A 306 14.25 10.84 -17.27
C GLY A 306 15.00 10.02 -16.23
N PHE A 307 14.28 9.23 -15.41
CA PHE A 307 14.92 8.31 -14.47
C PHE A 307 15.73 7.22 -15.16
N THR A 308 15.31 6.75 -16.34
CA THR A 308 16.10 5.76 -17.11
C THR A 308 17.38 6.34 -17.71
N LEU A 309 17.46 7.67 -17.85
CA LEU A 309 18.65 8.38 -18.32
C LEU A 309 19.57 8.81 -17.16
N ALA A 310 19.15 8.56 -15.91
CA ALA A 310 19.94 8.94 -14.76
C ALA A 310 21.27 8.17 -14.71
N GLN A 311 22.34 8.89 -14.41
CA GLN A 311 23.65 8.34 -14.15
C GLN A 311 24.08 8.77 -12.75
N GLY A 312 24.02 7.82 -11.79
CA GLY A 312 24.40 8.06 -10.41
C GLY A 312 23.40 8.89 -9.60
N PHE A 313 23.80 9.24 -8.39
CA PHE A 313 22.98 9.83 -7.33
C PHE A 313 22.34 11.18 -7.72
N TRP A 314 23.14 12.12 -8.26
CA TRP A 314 22.71 13.51 -8.45
C TRP A 314 21.59 13.69 -9.49
N LEU A 315 21.47 12.79 -10.46
CA LEU A 315 20.37 12.84 -11.42
C LEU A 315 19.20 11.93 -10.99
N ALA A 316 19.49 10.82 -10.32
CA ALA A 316 18.45 9.93 -9.78
C ALA A 316 17.58 10.64 -8.72
N LEU A 317 18.17 11.46 -7.84
CA LEU A 317 17.47 12.18 -6.78
C LEU A 317 16.32 13.08 -7.29
N PRO A 318 16.56 14.07 -8.18
CA PRO A 318 15.48 14.92 -8.69
C PRO A 318 14.46 14.13 -9.53
N MET A 319 14.89 13.16 -10.34
CA MET A 319 13.96 12.36 -11.15
C MET A 319 13.03 11.52 -10.27
N PHE A 320 13.55 10.84 -9.26
CA PHE A 320 12.72 10.08 -8.31
C PHE A 320 11.81 10.99 -7.48
N THR A 321 12.26 12.20 -7.15
CA THR A 321 11.44 13.20 -6.47
C THR A 321 10.26 13.64 -7.35
N LEU A 322 10.47 13.87 -8.64
CA LEU A 322 9.40 14.19 -9.58
C LEU A 322 8.42 13.02 -9.77
N ILE A 323 8.91 11.78 -9.81
CA ILE A 323 8.07 10.58 -9.83
C ILE A 323 7.21 10.51 -8.58
N THR A 324 7.80 10.77 -7.41
CA THR A 324 7.06 10.79 -6.13
C THR A 324 5.99 11.88 -6.12
N LEU A 325 6.30 13.07 -6.64
CA LEU A 325 5.35 14.18 -6.77
C LEU A 325 4.17 13.80 -7.70
N SER A 326 4.45 13.23 -8.86
CA SER A 326 3.46 12.68 -9.77
C SER A 326 2.54 11.66 -9.05
N ALA A 327 3.13 10.74 -8.30
CA ALA A 327 2.40 9.73 -7.54
C ALA A 327 1.48 10.34 -6.48
N VAL A 328 1.90 11.44 -5.82
CA VAL A 328 1.07 12.17 -4.83
C VAL A 328 -0.12 12.85 -5.50
N PHE A 329 0.07 13.51 -6.65
CA PHE A 329 -1.04 14.09 -7.41
C PHE A 329 -2.06 13.03 -7.80
N ILE A 330 -1.61 11.90 -8.35
CA ILE A 330 -2.47 10.78 -8.73
C ILE A 330 -3.22 10.23 -7.51
N TRP A 331 -2.52 10.03 -6.39
CA TRP A 331 -3.11 9.47 -5.18
C TRP A 331 -4.19 10.38 -4.59
N ILE A 332 -3.89 11.66 -4.34
CA ILE A 332 -4.83 12.61 -3.72
C ILE A 332 -6.03 12.84 -4.64
N SER A 333 -5.79 13.07 -5.94
CA SER A 333 -6.87 13.27 -6.92
C SER A 333 -7.77 12.04 -7.02
N SER A 334 -7.21 10.84 -6.96
CA SER A 334 -7.97 9.59 -6.97
C SER A 334 -8.88 9.46 -5.75
N GLN A 335 -8.39 9.84 -4.57
CA GLN A 335 -9.16 9.80 -3.34
C GLN A 335 -10.37 10.75 -3.39
N VAL A 336 -10.13 12.00 -3.82
CA VAL A 336 -11.19 13.01 -3.97
C VAL A 336 -12.20 12.53 -5.02
N TYR A 337 -11.73 12.08 -6.19
CA TYR A 337 -12.61 11.57 -7.25
C TYR A 337 -13.51 10.43 -6.77
N LEU A 338 -12.97 9.46 -6.02
CA LEU A 338 -13.76 8.36 -5.46
C LEU A 338 -14.74 8.84 -4.39
N ALA A 339 -14.33 9.79 -3.55
CA ALA A 339 -15.21 10.36 -2.53
C ALA A 339 -16.42 11.07 -3.14
N ASP A 340 -16.21 11.77 -4.26
CA ASP A 340 -17.27 12.50 -4.97
C ASP A 340 -18.14 11.60 -5.83
N SER A 341 -17.61 10.45 -6.28
CA SER A 341 -18.30 9.55 -7.21
C SER A 341 -19.06 8.40 -6.54
N ILE A 342 -18.88 8.15 -5.24
CA ILE A 342 -19.49 7.01 -4.55
C ILE A 342 -20.46 7.49 -3.47
N PRO A 343 -21.75 7.04 -3.51
CA PRO A 343 -22.73 7.35 -2.48
C PRO A 343 -22.25 6.95 -1.08
N ARG A 344 -22.52 7.79 -0.08
CA ARG A 344 -22.01 7.61 1.30
C ARG A 344 -22.42 6.28 1.94
N ASN A 345 -23.63 5.80 1.66
CA ASN A 345 -24.20 4.58 2.24
C ASN A 345 -23.50 3.28 1.79
N ILE A 346 -22.85 3.28 0.61
CA ILE A 346 -22.15 2.11 0.05
C ILE A 346 -20.64 2.32 -0.09
N ARG A 347 -20.13 3.52 0.25
CA ARG A 347 -18.74 3.95 0.00
C ARG A 347 -17.71 2.96 0.56
N GLY A 348 -17.87 2.53 1.80
CA GLY A 348 -16.94 1.58 2.42
C GLY A 348 -16.84 0.26 1.66
N ARG A 349 -17.99 -0.31 1.25
CA ARG A 349 -18.07 -1.56 0.48
C ARG A 349 -17.45 -1.42 -0.90
N ILE A 350 -17.72 -0.31 -1.59
CA ILE A 350 -17.16 -0.07 -2.94
C ILE A 350 -15.65 0.20 -2.88
N MET A 351 -15.17 0.96 -1.88
CA MET A 351 -13.75 1.17 -1.68
C MET A 351 -12.99 -0.11 -1.31
N ALA A 352 -13.62 -1.06 -0.63
CA ALA A 352 -13.04 -2.40 -0.43
C ALA A 352 -12.85 -3.16 -1.75
N GLY A 353 -13.73 -2.91 -2.74
CA GLY A 353 -13.63 -3.49 -4.08
C GLY A 353 -12.58 -2.83 -4.95
N ILE A 354 -12.60 -1.49 -5.08
CA ILE A 354 -11.73 -0.75 -6.03
C ILE A 354 -10.42 -0.26 -5.41
N GLY A 355 -10.34 -0.21 -4.09
CA GLY A 355 -9.21 0.39 -3.37
C GLY A 355 -9.45 1.86 -3.02
N SER A 356 -8.55 2.41 -2.21
CA SER A 356 -8.64 3.79 -1.72
C SER A 356 -7.99 4.83 -2.64
N GLY A 357 -7.48 4.43 -3.81
CA GLY A 357 -6.85 5.33 -4.77
C GLY A 357 -5.98 4.57 -5.77
N ALA A 358 -5.41 5.28 -6.73
CA ALA A 358 -4.47 4.74 -7.71
C ALA A 358 -3.01 5.04 -7.33
N SER A 359 -2.07 4.16 -7.64
CA SER A 359 -0.66 4.31 -7.29
C SER A 359 0.26 3.97 -8.46
N LEU A 360 1.36 4.71 -8.60
CA LEU A 360 2.41 4.47 -9.57
C LEU A 360 3.47 3.45 -9.13
N GLY A 361 3.27 2.74 -8.03
CA GLY A 361 4.27 1.80 -7.52
C GLY A 361 5.47 2.47 -6.85
N VAL A 362 5.26 3.62 -6.23
CA VAL A 362 6.26 4.30 -5.40
C VAL A 362 6.02 3.97 -3.95
N SER A 363 7.04 3.48 -3.26
CA SER A 363 6.98 3.18 -1.83
C SER A 363 6.49 4.36 -1.01
N GLY A 364 5.57 4.09 -0.09
CA GLY A 364 5.07 5.10 0.84
C GLY A 364 3.99 6.04 0.28
N VAL A 365 3.64 5.99 -0.99
CA VAL A 365 2.50 6.70 -1.55
C VAL A 365 1.28 5.80 -1.48
N GLY A 366 0.55 5.89 -0.37
CA GLY A 366 -0.71 5.21 -0.13
C GLY A 366 -0.65 3.68 -0.15
N PHE A 367 -1.43 3.04 0.70
CA PHE A 367 -1.63 1.61 0.66
C PHE A 367 -2.89 1.31 -0.17
N VAL A 368 -2.67 0.94 -1.43
CA VAL A 368 -3.79 0.60 -2.33
C VAL A 368 -4.15 -0.86 -2.10
N SER A 369 -5.24 -1.10 -1.38
CA SER A 369 -5.82 -2.41 -1.19
C SER A 369 -7.26 -2.41 -1.66
N GLY A 370 -7.56 -3.21 -2.66
CA GLY A 370 -8.90 -3.43 -3.17
C GLY A 370 -8.90 -4.69 -4.02
N PHE A 371 -9.99 -5.43 -4.00
CA PHE A 371 -10.04 -6.71 -4.68
C PHE A 371 -9.71 -6.59 -6.19
N LEU A 372 -10.27 -5.56 -6.85
CA LEU A 372 -10.11 -5.34 -8.29
C LEU A 372 -8.66 -5.13 -8.74
N ILE A 373 -7.82 -4.60 -7.87
CA ILE A 373 -6.43 -4.24 -8.22
C ILE A 373 -5.43 -5.37 -7.96
N PHE A 374 -5.79 -6.42 -7.22
CA PHE A 374 -4.85 -7.50 -6.93
C PHE A 374 -4.47 -8.31 -8.17
N LEU A 375 -5.41 -8.59 -9.08
CA LEU A 375 -5.10 -9.31 -10.33
C LEU A 375 -4.14 -8.51 -11.23
N PRO A 376 -4.36 -7.21 -11.52
CA PRO A 376 -3.37 -6.39 -12.20
C PRO A 376 -2.02 -6.34 -11.49
N LYS A 377 -1.98 -6.27 -10.15
CA LYS A 377 -0.74 -6.31 -9.39
C LYS A 377 0.01 -7.63 -9.58
N THR A 378 -0.70 -8.76 -9.52
CA THR A 378 -0.11 -10.08 -9.75
C THR A 378 0.53 -10.16 -11.13
N LEU A 379 -0.22 -9.79 -12.17
CA LEU A 379 0.26 -9.81 -13.54
C LEU A 379 1.41 -8.81 -13.77
N GLY A 380 1.32 -7.62 -13.17
CA GLY A 380 2.35 -6.61 -13.28
C GLY A 380 3.67 -7.03 -12.64
N SER A 381 3.65 -7.59 -11.43
CA SER A 381 4.86 -8.07 -10.76
C SER A 381 5.51 -9.23 -11.53
N LEU A 382 4.69 -10.14 -12.06
CA LEU A 382 5.18 -11.26 -12.87
C LEU A 382 5.83 -10.74 -14.17
N ALA A 383 5.12 -9.91 -14.92
CA ALA A 383 5.63 -9.31 -16.15
C ALA A 383 6.88 -8.48 -15.89
N GLY A 384 6.91 -7.70 -14.79
CA GLY A 384 8.04 -6.88 -14.40
C GLY A 384 9.33 -7.68 -14.22
N GLY A 385 9.27 -8.85 -13.59
CA GLY A 385 10.43 -9.72 -13.42
C GLY A 385 11.03 -10.19 -14.75
N PHE A 386 10.20 -10.62 -15.70
CA PHE A 386 10.67 -11.05 -17.01
C PHE A 386 11.16 -9.88 -17.86
N ILE A 387 10.43 -8.75 -17.88
CA ILE A 387 10.80 -7.56 -18.67
C ILE A 387 12.10 -6.94 -18.14
N TYR A 388 12.28 -6.84 -16.84
CA TYR A 388 13.51 -6.34 -16.22
C TYR A 388 14.70 -7.25 -16.53
N HIS A 389 14.50 -8.57 -16.57
CA HIS A 389 15.55 -9.52 -16.93
C HIS A 389 16.04 -9.35 -18.38
N LEU A 390 15.14 -8.98 -19.30
CA LEU A 390 15.50 -8.69 -20.69
C LEU A 390 16.32 -7.42 -20.79
N ASN A 391 15.89 -6.34 -20.14
CA ASN A 391 16.63 -5.08 -20.05
C ASN A 391 16.14 -4.31 -18.82
N PRO A 392 17.04 -3.92 -17.90
CA PRO A 392 16.67 -3.23 -16.67
C PRO A 392 15.88 -1.92 -16.85
N GLN A 393 16.04 -1.22 -17.97
CA GLN A 393 15.33 0.04 -18.26
C GLN A 393 13.90 -0.17 -18.78
N LEU A 394 13.61 -1.32 -19.40
CA LEU A 394 12.33 -1.57 -20.07
C LEU A 394 11.10 -1.37 -19.19
N PRO A 395 11.04 -1.82 -17.91
CA PRO A 395 9.87 -1.60 -17.07
C PRO A 395 9.50 -0.12 -16.94
N TRP A 396 10.47 0.78 -16.77
CA TRP A 396 10.24 2.23 -16.65
C TRP A 396 9.88 2.87 -17.98
N LEU A 397 10.50 2.45 -19.09
CA LEU A 397 10.17 2.91 -20.44
C LEU A 397 8.73 2.50 -20.79
N LEU A 398 8.34 1.25 -20.55
CA LEU A 398 6.99 0.78 -20.76
C LEU A 398 5.99 1.52 -19.85
N GLN A 399 6.38 1.77 -18.61
CA GLN A 399 5.52 2.57 -17.72
C GLN A 399 5.33 3.99 -18.27
N SER A 400 6.35 4.67 -18.73
CA SER A 400 6.24 5.98 -19.36
C SER A 400 5.30 5.94 -20.58
N LEU A 401 5.46 4.93 -21.45
CA LEU A 401 4.60 4.73 -22.62
C LEU A 401 3.14 4.49 -22.24
N PHE A 402 2.87 3.56 -21.33
CA PHE A 402 1.51 3.24 -20.94
C PHE A 402 0.85 4.32 -20.08
N LEU A 403 1.63 5.13 -19.34
CA LEU A 403 1.12 6.34 -18.69
C LEU A 403 0.60 7.33 -19.74
N SER A 404 1.24 7.44 -20.90
CA SER A 404 0.74 8.29 -22.00
C SER A 404 -0.62 7.78 -22.51
N VAL A 405 -0.79 6.47 -22.66
CA VAL A 405 -2.10 5.87 -22.99
C VAL A 405 -3.13 6.13 -21.88
N GLY A 406 -2.73 5.97 -20.62
CA GLY A 406 -3.56 6.27 -19.45
C GLY A 406 -3.98 7.74 -19.38
N LEU A 407 -3.08 8.66 -19.72
CA LEU A 407 -3.35 10.09 -19.81
C LEU A 407 -4.43 10.40 -20.86
N VAL A 408 -4.24 9.90 -22.07
CA VAL A 408 -5.21 10.08 -23.17
C VAL A 408 -6.57 9.47 -22.82
N TYR A 409 -6.56 8.26 -22.27
CA TYR A 409 -7.80 7.61 -21.84
C TYR A 409 -8.51 8.38 -20.73
N THR A 410 -7.77 8.87 -19.73
CA THR A 410 -8.31 9.71 -18.65
C THR A 410 -8.90 11.00 -19.20
N TYR A 411 -8.21 11.66 -20.13
CA TYR A 411 -8.69 12.87 -20.77
C TYR A 411 -10.02 12.67 -21.52
N LEU A 412 -10.16 11.55 -22.25
CA LEU A 412 -11.32 11.27 -23.09
C LEU A 412 -12.51 10.69 -22.29
N LYS A 413 -12.27 9.89 -21.25
CA LYS A 413 -13.31 9.06 -20.61
C LYS A 413 -13.65 9.45 -19.17
N ILE A 414 -12.74 10.09 -18.43
CA ILE A 414 -13.01 10.51 -17.06
C ILE A 414 -13.55 11.95 -17.10
N ARG A 415 -14.71 12.15 -16.49
CA ARG A 415 -15.34 13.47 -16.29
C ARG A 415 -15.41 13.74 -14.78
N ASN A 416 -15.42 15.03 -14.40
CA ASN A 416 -15.74 15.37 -13.01
C ASN A 416 -17.18 14.93 -12.70
N PRO A 417 -17.46 14.45 -11.50
CA PRO A 417 -18.84 14.19 -11.08
C PRO A 417 -19.67 15.44 -11.19
N GLU A 418 -20.84 15.37 -11.84
CA GLU A 418 -21.71 16.55 -12.05
C GLU A 418 -22.40 16.99 -10.75
N ASN A 419 -22.63 16.04 -9.83
CA ASN A 419 -23.16 16.30 -8.49
C ASN A 419 -22.31 15.46 -7.50
N PRO A 420 -21.34 16.08 -6.80
CA PRO A 420 -20.66 15.39 -5.70
C PRO A 420 -21.72 14.94 -4.69
N TYR A 421 -21.69 13.67 -4.28
CA TYR A 421 -22.59 13.17 -3.24
C TYR A 421 -22.22 13.84 -1.90
N GLU A 422 -23.05 14.78 -1.44
CA GLU A 422 -22.92 15.47 -0.16
C GLU A 422 -22.95 14.54 1.05
#